data_5a9d2664b17699872c9d86c51ed196b6
#
_entry.id   5a9d2664b17699872c9d86c51ed196b6
#
_cell.length_a   1.000
_cell.length_b   1.000
_cell.length_c   1.000
_cell.angle_alpha   90.00
_cell.angle_beta   90.00
_cell.angle_gamma   90.00
#
_symmetry.space_group_name_H-M   'P 1'
#
loop_
_entity.id
_entity.type
_entity.pdbx_description
1 polymer ?
#
loop_
_entity_poly.entity_id
_entity_poly.type
_entity_poly.pdbx_seq_one_letter_code
_entity_poly.pdbx_strand_id
1 'polypeptide(L)'
;MTKSIFITGGDGFIGSHLAASLITAGHRVKALAQYNSFNSIGWLADLPKIMQGEIDIVMGDVRDTGQMLNECKGMDQIMHLAALISIPYSYVAPQSYIDTNVSGTLNMLQAARTLDIPIIHTSTSEVYGTAQYVPIDEKHPFQGQSPYSATKIAADKLVESFHLSFGLPVVTARPFNTFGPRQSTRAVIPTIIKQLIDPNTEVLKLGDLSPIRDFNYVENTVEAFIHLMFAGDINYGEAYNAGSGSTITIGDTVKLIEKNVGIKKQIISDERKSRPSKSEVFELIADYSKFNEATGWEPKITFEQGIQN
;
A
#
# COMPACT_ATOMS: atom_id res chain seq x y z
N MET A 1 -7.97 22.44 10.37
CA MET A 1 -8.56 23.08 9.15
C MET A 1 -8.95 22.00 8.17
N THR A 2 -10.09 22.15 7.48
CA THR A 2 -10.51 21.26 6.39
C THR A 2 -9.57 21.41 5.20
N LYS A 3 -9.05 20.29 4.65
CA LYS A 3 -8.23 20.27 3.44
C LYS A 3 -8.98 19.60 2.29
N SER A 4 -8.63 19.94 1.05
CA SER A 4 -9.04 19.26 -0.18
C SER A 4 -7.93 18.29 -0.59
N ILE A 5 -8.21 16.99 -0.63
CA ILE A 5 -7.20 15.95 -0.78
C ILE A 5 -7.50 15.12 -2.03
N PHE A 6 -6.51 15.00 -2.91
CA PHE A 6 -6.59 14.12 -4.08
C PHE A 6 -5.92 12.79 -3.78
N ILE A 7 -6.65 11.68 -3.92
CA ILE A 7 -6.17 10.32 -3.69
C ILE A 7 -6.14 9.57 -5.02
N THR A 8 -4.98 9.20 -5.52
CA THR A 8 -4.90 8.24 -6.63
C THR A 8 -4.93 6.81 -6.11
N GLY A 9 -5.58 5.89 -6.83
CA GLY A 9 -5.82 4.53 -6.34
C GLY A 9 -6.84 4.49 -5.19
N GLY A 10 -7.75 5.47 -5.16
CA GLY A 10 -8.83 5.55 -4.16
C GLY A 10 -9.79 4.37 -4.22
N ASP A 11 -9.95 3.76 -5.40
CA ASP A 11 -10.74 2.56 -5.64
C ASP A 11 -10.13 1.25 -5.10
N GLY A 12 -8.85 1.33 -4.69
CA GLY A 12 -8.09 0.19 -4.16
C GLY A 12 -8.33 -0.09 -2.67
N PHE A 13 -7.64 -1.12 -2.17
CA PHE A 13 -7.71 -1.57 -0.78
C PHE A 13 -7.40 -0.45 0.22
N ILE A 14 -6.15 0.04 0.27
CA ILE A 14 -5.75 1.07 1.24
C ILE A 14 -6.44 2.40 0.92
N GLY A 15 -6.52 2.77 -0.38
CA GLY A 15 -7.09 4.04 -0.81
C GLY A 15 -8.55 4.24 -0.39
N SER A 16 -9.38 3.19 -0.42
CA SER A 16 -10.79 3.27 -0.01
C SER A 16 -10.98 3.43 1.51
N HIS A 17 -10.09 2.84 2.32
CA HIS A 17 -10.05 3.07 3.77
C HIS A 17 -9.56 4.49 4.09
N LEU A 18 -8.51 4.96 3.41
CA LEU A 18 -7.98 6.31 3.58
C LEU A 18 -9.03 7.36 3.20
N ALA A 19 -9.74 7.18 2.09
CA ALA A 19 -10.84 8.06 1.68
C ALA A 19 -11.93 8.15 2.76
N ALA A 20 -12.38 7.00 3.29
CA ALA A 20 -13.37 6.93 4.35
C ALA A 20 -12.92 7.67 5.63
N SER A 21 -11.68 7.45 6.06
CA SER A 21 -11.12 8.09 7.27
C SER A 21 -11.01 9.61 7.10
N LEU A 22 -10.58 10.08 5.95
CA LEU A 22 -10.44 11.52 5.67
C LEU A 22 -11.81 12.23 5.60
N ILE A 23 -12.83 11.59 5.00
CA ILE A 23 -14.20 12.12 5.00
C ILE A 23 -14.74 12.19 6.43
N THR A 24 -14.55 11.11 7.22
CA THR A 24 -14.98 11.08 8.62
C THR A 24 -14.29 12.17 9.46
N ALA A 25 -13.04 12.52 9.13
CA ALA A 25 -12.30 13.61 9.75
C ALA A 25 -12.72 15.02 9.24
N GLY A 26 -13.69 15.12 8.33
CA GLY A 26 -14.23 16.38 7.81
C GLY A 26 -13.41 17.01 6.69
N HIS A 27 -12.61 16.24 5.97
CA HIS A 27 -11.87 16.69 4.79
C HIS A 27 -12.69 16.50 3.51
N ARG A 28 -12.40 17.29 2.49
CA ARG A 28 -12.92 17.09 1.13
C ARG A 28 -12.02 16.14 0.38
N VAL A 29 -12.56 15.05 -0.12
CA VAL A 29 -11.83 14.01 -0.80
C VAL A 29 -12.23 13.91 -2.27
N LYS A 30 -11.25 14.02 -3.17
CA LYS A 30 -11.36 13.61 -4.56
C LYS A 30 -10.58 12.33 -4.74
N ALA A 31 -11.22 11.26 -5.24
CA ALA A 31 -10.60 9.96 -5.43
C ALA A 31 -10.55 9.56 -6.90
N LEU A 32 -9.34 9.26 -7.40
CA LEU A 32 -9.17 8.66 -8.72
C LEU A 32 -9.44 7.16 -8.63
N ALA A 33 -10.44 6.70 -9.37
CA ALA A 33 -10.69 5.30 -9.67
C ALA A 33 -10.15 4.96 -11.07
N GLN A 34 -9.55 3.80 -11.23
CA GLN A 34 -9.01 3.40 -12.53
C GLN A 34 -10.13 3.23 -13.55
N TYR A 35 -10.03 3.92 -14.70
CA TYR A 35 -11.00 3.77 -15.78
C TYR A 35 -11.08 2.31 -16.28
N ASN A 36 -12.28 1.80 -16.38
CA ASN A 36 -12.56 0.47 -16.88
C ASN A 36 -13.93 0.40 -17.60
N SER A 37 -14.09 -0.56 -18.50
CA SER A 37 -15.32 -0.72 -19.32
C SER A 37 -16.56 -1.14 -18.51
N PHE A 38 -16.40 -1.54 -17.25
CA PHE A 38 -17.50 -1.96 -16.37
C PHE A 38 -18.06 -0.79 -15.55
N ASN A 39 -17.49 0.40 -15.69
CA ASN A 39 -17.83 1.58 -14.87
C ASN A 39 -17.73 1.29 -13.36
N SER A 40 -16.79 0.41 -12.98
CA SER A 40 -16.58 0.01 -11.59
C SER A 40 -15.68 1.01 -10.88
N ILE A 41 -16.14 1.50 -9.75
CA ILE A 41 -15.38 2.37 -8.84
C ILE A 41 -14.70 1.59 -7.71
N GLY A 42 -14.51 0.26 -7.91
CA GLY A 42 -13.84 -0.60 -6.95
C GLY A 42 -14.45 -0.55 -5.55
N TRP A 43 -13.61 -0.56 -4.53
CA TRP A 43 -14.06 -0.56 -3.14
C TRP A 43 -14.73 0.75 -2.67
N LEU A 44 -14.70 1.82 -3.45
CA LEU A 44 -15.49 3.02 -3.17
C LEU A 44 -17.00 2.74 -3.24
N ALA A 45 -17.43 1.73 -4.00
CA ALA A 45 -18.82 1.29 -4.06
C ALA A 45 -19.34 0.71 -2.72
N ASP A 46 -18.44 0.21 -1.88
CA ASP A 46 -18.79 -0.39 -0.58
C ASP A 46 -18.83 0.62 0.57
N LEU A 47 -18.49 1.88 0.30
CA LEU A 47 -18.63 2.95 1.29
C LEU A 47 -20.11 3.20 1.59
N PRO A 48 -20.46 3.58 2.85
CA PRO A 48 -21.81 4.01 3.18
C PRO A 48 -22.32 5.10 2.21
N LYS A 49 -23.60 5.06 1.85
CA LYS A 49 -24.18 6.00 0.86
C LYS A 49 -23.95 7.47 1.21
N ILE A 50 -23.95 7.79 2.51
CA ILE A 50 -23.67 9.16 2.96
C ILE A 50 -22.24 9.58 2.57
N MET A 51 -21.24 8.71 2.76
CA MET A 51 -19.85 8.98 2.37
C MET A 51 -19.69 9.04 0.86
N GLN A 52 -20.44 8.21 0.10
CA GLN A 52 -20.41 8.27 -1.37
C GLN A 52 -20.89 9.61 -1.91
N GLY A 53 -21.80 10.29 -1.20
CA GLY A 53 -22.26 11.64 -1.54
C GLY A 53 -21.27 12.75 -1.18
N GLU A 54 -20.28 12.46 -0.35
CA GLU A 54 -19.28 13.43 0.13
C GLU A 54 -17.91 13.29 -0.58
N ILE A 55 -17.75 12.25 -1.43
CA ILE A 55 -16.54 11.99 -2.19
C ILE A 55 -16.72 12.36 -3.66
N ASP A 56 -15.79 13.13 -4.21
CA ASP A 56 -15.70 13.39 -5.65
C ASP A 56 -14.92 12.23 -6.32
N ILE A 57 -15.63 11.35 -7.03
CA ILE A 57 -15.03 10.18 -7.68
C ILE A 57 -14.78 10.48 -9.15
N VAL A 58 -13.52 10.43 -9.56
CA VAL A 58 -13.07 10.67 -10.94
C VAL A 58 -12.57 9.36 -11.54
N MET A 59 -13.07 9.03 -12.73
CA MET A 59 -12.54 7.89 -13.51
C MET A 59 -11.37 8.35 -14.37
N GLY A 60 -10.22 7.64 -14.27
CA GLY A 60 -9.05 8.05 -15.04
C GLY A 60 -7.87 7.10 -14.95
N ASP A 61 -6.73 7.56 -15.45
CA ASP A 61 -5.49 6.79 -15.46
C ASP A 61 -4.31 7.69 -15.09
N VAL A 62 -3.50 7.27 -14.12
CA VAL A 62 -2.31 8.04 -13.68
C VAL A 62 -1.26 8.21 -14.80
N ARG A 63 -1.36 7.43 -15.86
CA ARG A 63 -0.50 7.55 -17.04
C ARG A 63 -0.85 8.73 -17.93
N ASP A 64 -2.04 9.32 -17.77
CA ASP A 64 -2.45 10.53 -18.51
C ASP A 64 -2.01 11.80 -17.78
N THR A 65 -0.95 12.43 -18.29
CA THR A 65 -0.36 13.64 -17.73
C THR A 65 -1.34 14.81 -17.69
N GLY A 66 -2.14 14.98 -18.74
CA GLY A 66 -3.09 16.09 -18.84
C GLY A 66 -4.23 15.96 -17.86
N GLN A 67 -4.80 14.75 -17.72
CA GLN A 67 -5.82 14.46 -16.74
C GLN A 67 -5.29 14.66 -15.31
N MET A 68 -4.13 14.10 -14.98
CA MET A 68 -3.58 14.22 -13.61
C MET A 68 -3.34 15.68 -13.22
N LEU A 69 -2.81 16.50 -14.12
CA LEU A 69 -2.65 17.92 -13.86
C LEU A 69 -4.00 18.63 -13.61
N ASN A 70 -5.03 18.28 -14.37
CA ASN A 70 -6.34 18.89 -14.22
C ASN A 70 -7.01 18.49 -12.90
N GLU A 71 -6.94 17.21 -12.54
CA GLU A 71 -7.58 16.71 -11.32
C GLU A 71 -6.91 17.20 -10.04
N CYS A 72 -5.64 17.55 -10.09
CA CYS A 72 -4.91 18.12 -8.94
C CYS A 72 -5.23 19.61 -8.71
N LYS A 73 -5.87 20.33 -9.65
CA LYS A 73 -6.18 21.75 -9.47
C LYS A 73 -7.10 22.00 -8.27
N GLY A 74 -6.71 22.94 -7.41
CA GLY A 74 -7.46 23.31 -6.21
C GLY A 74 -7.40 22.31 -5.06
N MET A 75 -6.48 21.37 -5.12
CA MET A 75 -6.19 20.45 -4.01
C MET A 75 -5.10 21.01 -3.10
N ASP A 76 -5.21 20.74 -1.80
CA ASP A 76 -4.24 21.14 -0.78
C ASP A 76 -3.18 20.05 -0.54
N GLN A 77 -3.47 18.81 -0.94
CA GLN A 77 -2.61 17.65 -0.70
C GLN A 77 -2.85 16.57 -1.74
N ILE A 78 -1.81 15.88 -2.17
CA ILE A 78 -1.89 14.67 -3.00
C ILE A 78 -1.45 13.46 -2.18
N MET A 79 -2.27 12.40 -2.21
CA MET A 79 -1.97 11.06 -1.70
C MET A 79 -1.84 10.11 -2.89
N HIS A 80 -0.60 9.77 -3.28
CA HIS A 80 -0.36 8.96 -4.48
C HIS A 80 -0.22 7.48 -4.12
N LEU A 81 -1.34 6.72 -4.22
CA LEU A 81 -1.40 5.29 -3.92
C LEU A 81 -1.56 4.42 -5.17
N ALA A 82 -1.90 4.98 -6.32
CA ALA A 82 -2.10 4.22 -7.55
C ALA A 82 -0.82 3.49 -7.98
N ALA A 83 -0.89 2.17 -8.06
CA ALA A 83 0.19 1.30 -8.50
C ALA A 83 -0.31 -0.08 -8.93
N LEU A 84 0.41 -0.74 -9.81
CA LEU A 84 0.32 -2.18 -9.97
C LEU A 84 1.20 -2.85 -8.92
N ILE A 85 0.63 -3.77 -8.10
CA ILE A 85 1.30 -4.30 -6.91
C ILE A 85 1.54 -5.82 -6.91
N SER A 86 0.87 -6.57 -7.80
CA SER A 86 0.96 -8.04 -7.82
C SER A 86 2.32 -8.53 -8.32
N ILE A 87 3.19 -9.01 -7.43
CA ILE A 87 4.51 -9.52 -7.80
C ILE A 87 4.43 -10.60 -8.88
N PRO A 88 3.58 -11.65 -8.78
CA PRO A 88 3.47 -12.64 -9.85
C PRO A 88 3.06 -12.06 -11.20
N TYR A 89 2.18 -11.07 -11.23
CA TYR A 89 1.78 -10.44 -12.48
C TYR A 89 2.91 -9.56 -13.07
N SER A 90 3.79 -9.03 -12.24
CA SER A 90 4.95 -8.25 -12.71
C SER A 90 5.93 -9.07 -13.57
N TYR A 91 5.97 -10.40 -13.39
CA TYR A 91 6.76 -11.29 -14.23
C TYR A 91 6.15 -11.46 -15.65
N VAL A 92 4.84 -11.30 -15.75
CA VAL A 92 4.09 -11.48 -17.02
C VAL A 92 4.03 -10.19 -17.82
N ALA A 93 3.82 -9.06 -17.14
CA ALA A 93 3.58 -7.77 -17.78
C ALA A 93 4.47 -6.65 -17.21
N PRO A 94 5.82 -6.78 -17.23
CA PRO A 94 6.73 -5.82 -16.58
C PRO A 94 6.60 -4.40 -17.15
N GLN A 95 6.30 -4.26 -18.45
CA GLN A 95 6.11 -2.96 -19.09
C GLN A 95 4.95 -2.18 -18.45
N SER A 96 3.82 -2.86 -18.16
CA SER A 96 2.68 -2.21 -17.50
C SER A 96 3.05 -1.66 -16.11
N TYR A 97 4.00 -2.31 -15.42
CA TYR A 97 4.50 -1.82 -14.13
C TYR A 97 5.37 -0.58 -14.29
N ILE A 98 6.21 -0.52 -15.32
CA ILE A 98 6.98 0.70 -15.64
C ILE A 98 6.03 1.85 -15.96
N ASP A 99 5.07 1.62 -16.84
CA ASP A 99 4.13 2.65 -17.30
C ASP A 99 3.28 3.20 -16.13
N THR A 100 2.80 2.32 -15.25
CA THR A 100 1.95 2.72 -14.14
C THR A 100 2.76 3.25 -12.96
N ASN A 101 3.75 2.48 -12.48
CA ASN A 101 4.42 2.80 -11.22
C ASN A 101 5.51 3.86 -11.39
N VAL A 102 6.19 3.90 -12.53
CA VAL A 102 7.27 4.88 -12.79
C VAL A 102 6.72 6.10 -13.53
N SER A 103 6.13 5.91 -14.72
CA SER A 103 5.61 7.03 -15.50
C SER A 103 4.40 7.69 -14.82
N GLY A 104 3.50 6.89 -14.19
CA GLY A 104 2.40 7.43 -13.40
C GLY A 104 2.88 8.26 -12.20
N THR A 105 3.91 7.80 -11.47
CA THR A 105 4.52 8.60 -10.40
C THR A 105 5.15 9.88 -10.95
N LEU A 106 5.86 9.82 -12.08
CA LEU A 106 6.42 11.01 -12.72
C LEU A 106 5.33 12.04 -13.05
N ASN A 107 4.20 11.61 -13.58
CA ASN A 107 3.07 12.49 -13.90
C ASN A 107 2.53 13.19 -12.63
N MET A 108 2.40 12.46 -11.53
CA MET A 108 1.96 13.03 -10.26
C MET A 108 2.96 14.02 -9.68
N LEU A 109 4.26 13.72 -9.76
CA LEU A 109 5.32 14.65 -9.33
C LEU A 109 5.34 15.92 -10.16
N GLN A 110 5.13 15.82 -11.49
CA GLN A 110 5.03 16.98 -12.36
C GLN A 110 3.79 17.83 -12.08
N ALA A 111 2.64 17.20 -11.83
CA ALA A 111 1.42 17.90 -11.43
C ALA A 111 1.60 18.62 -10.09
N ALA A 112 2.13 17.92 -9.08
CA ALA A 112 2.42 18.47 -7.77
C ALA A 112 3.36 19.68 -7.84
N ARG A 113 4.47 19.55 -8.62
CA ARG A 113 5.41 20.64 -8.84
C ARG A 113 4.79 21.83 -9.57
N THR A 114 4.00 21.60 -10.60
CA THR A 114 3.39 22.68 -11.41
C THR A 114 2.38 23.48 -10.59
N LEU A 115 1.70 22.83 -9.65
CA LEU A 115 0.63 23.43 -8.84
C LEU A 115 1.09 23.80 -7.42
N ASP A 116 2.35 23.52 -7.08
CA ASP A 116 2.94 23.75 -5.76
C ASP A 116 2.15 23.03 -4.63
N ILE A 117 1.82 21.76 -4.84
CA ILE A 117 1.04 20.95 -3.91
C ILE A 117 1.93 19.89 -3.24
N PRO A 118 1.93 19.78 -1.89
CA PRO A 118 2.60 18.68 -1.20
C PRO A 118 2.08 17.31 -1.63
N ILE A 119 2.97 16.32 -1.72
CA ILE A 119 2.62 14.97 -2.15
C ILE A 119 3.17 13.92 -1.18
N ILE A 120 2.33 12.96 -0.78
CA ILE A 120 2.75 11.75 -0.09
C ILE A 120 2.77 10.63 -1.14
N HIS A 121 3.97 10.12 -1.41
CA HIS A 121 4.18 8.98 -2.30
C HIS A 121 4.12 7.67 -1.52
N THR A 122 3.39 6.69 -2.04
CA THR A 122 3.34 5.35 -1.46
C THR A 122 4.37 4.44 -2.11
N SER A 123 5.38 4.03 -1.34
CA SER A 123 6.34 3.01 -1.69
C SER A 123 5.93 1.64 -1.10
N THR A 124 6.88 0.80 -0.72
CA THR A 124 6.67 -0.54 -0.17
C THR A 124 7.92 -1.04 0.52
N SER A 125 7.79 -1.95 1.50
CA SER A 125 8.91 -2.68 2.09
C SER A 125 9.64 -3.59 1.08
N GLU A 126 9.00 -3.98 -0.03
CA GLU A 126 9.62 -4.83 -1.06
C GLU A 126 10.81 -4.14 -1.79
N VAL A 127 11.02 -2.84 -1.61
CA VAL A 127 12.22 -2.13 -2.13
C VAL A 127 13.50 -2.58 -1.46
N TYR A 128 13.40 -3.09 -0.23
CA TYR A 128 14.54 -3.57 0.54
C TYR A 128 15.00 -4.97 0.13
N GLY A 129 14.11 -5.77 -0.50
CA GLY A 129 14.38 -7.17 -0.79
C GLY A 129 14.55 -8.01 0.48
N THR A 130 15.32 -9.08 0.41
CA THR A 130 15.66 -9.90 1.58
C THR A 130 16.52 -9.08 2.54
N ALA A 131 16.11 -9.04 3.81
CA ALA A 131 16.78 -8.29 4.83
C ALA A 131 18.27 -8.66 4.96
N GLN A 132 19.14 -7.68 4.97
CA GLN A 132 20.56 -7.83 5.29
C GLN A 132 20.79 -7.67 6.81
N TYR A 133 19.90 -6.97 7.47
CA TYR A 133 19.78 -6.85 8.92
C TYR A 133 18.31 -6.55 9.29
N VAL A 134 17.93 -6.90 10.51
CA VAL A 134 16.59 -6.65 11.08
C VAL A 134 16.72 -6.03 12.47
N PRO A 135 15.78 -5.17 12.87
CA PRO A 135 14.70 -4.62 12.05
C PRO A 135 15.23 -3.72 10.92
N ILE A 136 14.43 -3.59 9.85
CA ILE A 136 14.78 -2.81 8.64
C ILE A 136 14.45 -1.35 8.88
N ASP A 137 15.48 -0.50 8.91
CA ASP A 137 15.34 0.96 8.92
C ASP A 137 15.37 1.54 7.49
N GLU A 138 15.18 2.86 7.34
CA GLU A 138 15.16 3.51 6.03
C GLU A 138 16.56 3.64 5.37
N LYS A 139 17.62 3.32 6.09
CA LYS A 139 19.01 3.27 5.59
C LYS A 139 19.36 1.92 4.97
N HIS A 140 18.50 0.91 5.17
CA HIS A 140 18.71 -0.41 4.59
C HIS A 140 18.85 -0.30 3.06
N PRO A 141 19.85 -0.97 2.45
CA PRO A 141 20.08 -0.90 1.01
C PRO A 141 18.90 -1.44 0.21
N PHE A 142 18.65 -0.85 -0.95
CA PHE A 142 17.63 -1.30 -1.87
C PHE A 142 18.07 -2.53 -2.65
N GLN A 143 17.14 -3.50 -2.80
CA GLN A 143 17.35 -4.69 -3.61
C GLN A 143 16.05 -5.07 -4.33
N GLY A 144 15.95 -4.73 -5.61
CA GLY A 144 14.79 -5.06 -6.45
C GLY A 144 14.78 -6.52 -6.88
N GLN A 145 14.16 -7.41 -6.10
CA GLN A 145 14.09 -8.85 -6.39
C GLN A 145 12.94 -9.25 -7.32
N SER A 146 12.14 -8.30 -7.79
CA SER A 146 11.07 -8.50 -8.75
C SER A 146 10.92 -7.26 -9.65
N PRO A 147 10.31 -7.38 -10.85
CA PRO A 147 9.98 -6.21 -11.66
C PRO A 147 9.12 -5.18 -10.92
N TYR A 148 8.20 -5.65 -10.05
CA TYR A 148 7.42 -4.76 -9.17
C TYR A 148 8.34 -3.94 -8.26
N SER A 149 9.18 -4.59 -7.45
CA SER A 149 10.07 -3.87 -6.52
C SER A 149 11.04 -2.95 -7.23
N ALA A 150 11.57 -3.36 -8.39
CA ALA A 150 12.43 -2.51 -9.22
C ALA A 150 11.72 -1.23 -9.67
N THR A 151 10.43 -1.31 -10.09
CA THR A 151 9.67 -0.12 -10.45
C THR A 151 9.35 0.78 -9.27
N LYS A 152 9.16 0.21 -8.06
CA LYS A 152 8.96 1.01 -6.84
C LYS A 152 10.26 1.71 -6.41
N ILE A 153 11.42 1.06 -6.52
CA ILE A 153 12.73 1.69 -6.31
C ILE A 153 12.93 2.86 -7.30
N ALA A 154 12.60 2.65 -8.57
CA ALA A 154 12.70 3.71 -9.58
C ALA A 154 11.80 4.91 -9.24
N ALA A 155 10.56 4.64 -8.81
CA ALA A 155 9.64 5.68 -8.35
C ALA A 155 10.17 6.43 -7.11
N ASP A 156 10.70 5.72 -6.10
CA ASP A 156 11.33 6.33 -4.92
C ASP A 156 12.47 7.27 -5.30
N LYS A 157 13.30 6.86 -6.29
CA LYS A 157 14.43 7.70 -6.76
C LYS A 157 13.97 8.90 -7.58
N LEU A 158 12.86 8.82 -8.30
CA LEU A 158 12.24 9.99 -8.91
C LEU A 158 11.73 10.96 -7.83
N VAL A 159 11.06 10.47 -6.81
CA VAL A 159 10.58 11.27 -5.68
C VAL A 159 11.73 12.03 -5.01
N GLU A 160 12.80 11.33 -4.64
CA GLU A 160 14.01 11.92 -4.05
C GLU A 160 14.60 12.99 -4.97
N SER A 161 14.72 12.70 -6.26
CA SER A 161 15.30 13.64 -7.24
C SER A 161 14.45 14.90 -7.41
N PHE A 162 13.13 14.81 -7.36
CA PHE A 162 12.24 15.97 -7.45
C PHE A 162 12.34 16.88 -6.23
N HIS A 163 12.52 16.30 -5.03
CA HIS A 163 12.81 17.09 -3.85
C HIS A 163 14.18 17.81 -3.98
N LEU A 164 15.24 17.07 -4.28
CA LEU A 164 16.59 17.60 -4.35
C LEU A 164 16.77 18.63 -5.48
N SER A 165 16.16 18.41 -6.63
CA SER A 165 16.34 19.28 -7.80
C SER A 165 15.39 20.48 -7.84
N PHE A 166 14.20 20.34 -7.28
CA PHE A 166 13.13 21.33 -7.44
C PHE A 166 12.54 21.82 -6.10
N GLY A 167 12.99 21.27 -4.96
CA GLY A 167 12.44 21.62 -3.64
C GLY A 167 10.99 21.17 -3.44
N LEU A 168 10.51 20.20 -4.27
CA LEU A 168 9.13 19.71 -4.12
C LEU A 168 8.89 19.17 -2.70
N PRO A 169 7.84 19.62 -1.99
CA PRO A 169 7.48 19.06 -0.69
C PRO A 169 6.87 17.68 -0.86
N VAL A 170 7.70 16.64 -0.85
CA VAL A 170 7.30 15.25 -1.03
C VAL A 170 7.83 14.39 0.11
N VAL A 171 7.03 13.43 0.56
CA VAL A 171 7.37 12.42 1.56
C VAL A 171 7.03 11.03 1.01
N THR A 172 7.88 10.05 1.32
CA THR A 172 7.64 8.66 0.94
C THR A 172 7.15 7.85 2.14
N ALA A 173 5.92 7.32 2.07
CA ALA A 173 5.44 6.29 2.98
C ALA A 173 5.87 4.91 2.46
N ARG A 174 6.47 4.07 3.32
CA ARG A 174 6.83 2.67 3.02
C ARG A 174 6.03 1.71 3.90
N PRO A 175 4.77 1.40 3.53
CA PRO A 175 4.02 0.38 4.24
C PRO A 175 4.70 -0.98 4.16
N PHE A 176 4.73 -1.69 5.29
CA PHE A 176 5.00 -3.12 5.32
C PHE A 176 3.72 -3.89 4.98
N ASN A 177 3.71 -5.22 5.10
CA ASN A 177 2.61 -6.02 4.55
C ASN A 177 1.25 -5.63 5.17
N THR A 178 0.58 -4.68 4.57
CA THR A 178 -0.74 -4.24 5.02
C THR A 178 -1.78 -5.32 4.76
N PHE A 179 -2.65 -5.61 5.75
CA PHE A 179 -3.74 -6.56 5.65
C PHE A 179 -5.04 -6.01 6.27
N GLY A 180 -6.17 -6.59 5.91
CA GLY A 180 -7.47 -6.21 6.46
C GLY A 180 -8.61 -6.34 5.45
N PRO A 181 -9.82 -5.86 5.80
CA PRO A 181 -10.99 -5.85 4.90
C PRO A 181 -10.66 -5.20 3.55
N ARG A 182 -11.31 -5.67 2.48
CA ARG A 182 -11.10 -5.22 1.08
C ARG A 182 -9.74 -5.60 0.48
N GLN A 183 -8.88 -6.34 1.19
CA GLN A 183 -7.65 -6.83 0.59
C GLN A 183 -7.94 -7.87 -0.50
N SER A 184 -7.18 -7.78 -1.61
CA SER A 184 -7.33 -8.72 -2.74
C SER A 184 -7.10 -10.17 -2.31
N THR A 185 -7.93 -11.09 -2.78
CA THR A 185 -7.78 -12.54 -2.58
C THR A 185 -6.52 -13.13 -3.22
N ARG A 186 -5.69 -12.32 -3.87
CA ARG A 186 -4.33 -12.70 -4.31
C ARG A 186 -3.30 -12.62 -3.19
N ALA A 187 -3.59 -11.90 -2.10
CA ALA A 187 -2.74 -11.83 -0.92
C ALA A 187 -2.93 -13.08 -0.04
N VAL A 188 -1.92 -13.40 0.78
CA VAL A 188 -1.88 -14.65 1.54
C VAL A 188 -3.01 -14.77 2.57
N ILE A 189 -3.25 -13.75 3.37
CA ILE A 189 -4.28 -13.76 4.42
C ILE A 189 -5.69 -14.00 3.84
N PRO A 190 -6.20 -13.17 2.90
CA PRO A 190 -7.52 -13.42 2.32
C PRO A 190 -7.58 -14.72 1.50
N THR A 191 -6.46 -15.19 0.94
CA THR A 191 -6.39 -16.51 0.29
C THR A 191 -6.63 -17.65 1.30
N ILE A 192 -6.00 -17.57 2.49
CA ILE A 192 -6.19 -18.56 3.55
C ILE A 192 -7.64 -18.53 4.03
N ILE A 193 -8.15 -17.35 4.39
CA ILE A 193 -9.53 -17.18 4.88
C ILE A 193 -10.53 -17.74 3.87
N LYS A 194 -10.43 -17.32 2.60
CA LYS A 194 -11.33 -17.79 1.53
C LYS A 194 -11.33 -19.31 1.40
N GLN A 195 -10.15 -19.94 1.41
CA GLN A 195 -10.07 -21.40 1.30
C GLN A 195 -10.59 -22.12 2.54
N LEU A 196 -10.44 -21.55 3.73
CA LEU A 196 -10.97 -22.12 4.98
C LEU A 196 -12.50 -22.11 5.00
N ILE A 197 -13.12 -20.99 4.65
CA ILE A 197 -14.60 -20.83 4.74
C ILE A 197 -15.36 -21.42 3.56
N ASP A 198 -14.69 -21.66 2.41
CA ASP A 198 -15.34 -22.27 1.25
C ASP A 198 -15.62 -23.76 1.52
N PRO A 199 -16.91 -24.18 1.57
CA PRO A 199 -17.27 -25.56 1.84
C PRO A 199 -16.85 -26.54 0.73
N ASN A 200 -16.59 -26.05 -0.48
CA ASN A 200 -16.15 -26.86 -1.62
C ASN A 200 -14.64 -27.04 -1.69
N THR A 201 -13.89 -26.36 -0.82
CA THR A 201 -12.43 -26.47 -0.74
C THR A 201 -12.06 -27.42 0.39
N GLU A 202 -11.55 -28.61 0.08
CA GLU A 202 -11.18 -29.64 1.07
C GLU A 202 -9.82 -29.38 1.72
N VAL A 203 -8.88 -28.75 1.00
CA VAL A 203 -7.48 -28.55 1.41
C VAL A 203 -7.04 -27.11 1.18
N LEU A 204 -6.12 -26.62 2.01
CA LEU A 204 -5.45 -25.35 1.81
C LEU A 204 -4.28 -25.51 0.82
N LYS A 205 -4.35 -24.86 -0.33
CA LYS A 205 -3.26 -24.80 -1.32
C LYS A 205 -2.44 -23.53 -1.08
N LEU A 206 -1.22 -23.67 -0.56
CA LEU A 206 -0.34 -22.56 -0.22
C LEU A 206 1.06 -22.78 -0.78
N GLY A 207 1.84 -21.69 -0.92
CA GLY A 207 3.26 -21.76 -1.24
C GLY A 207 4.10 -22.10 -0.01
N ASP A 208 5.32 -21.51 0.07
CA ASP A 208 6.20 -21.66 1.22
C ASP A 208 5.57 -21.06 2.49
N LEU A 209 5.65 -21.80 3.59
CA LEU A 209 5.13 -21.40 4.91
C LEU A 209 6.18 -20.79 5.83
N SER A 210 7.45 -20.86 5.42
CA SER A 210 8.59 -20.41 6.24
C SER A 210 8.81 -18.90 6.27
N PRO A 211 8.47 -18.11 5.22
CA PRO A 211 8.72 -16.67 5.23
C PRO A 211 8.14 -15.97 6.45
N ILE A 212 8.93 -15.06 7.02
CA ILE A 212 8.56 -14.21 8.15
C ILE A 212 8.09 -12.86 7.64
N ARG A 213 6.97 -12.37 8.13
CA ARG A 213 6.38 -11.10 7.71
C ARG A 213 6.01 -10.24 8.90
N ASP A 214 6.16 -8.94 8.70
CA ASP A 214 5.54 -7.90 9.51
C ASP A 214 4.20 -7.56 8.85
N PHE A 215 3.11 -8.00 9.45
CA PHE A 215 1.77 -7.67 8.98
C PHE A 215 1.22 -6.48 9.77
N ASN A 216 0.92 -5.40 9.07
CA ASN A 216 0.35 -4.19 9.64
C ASN A 216 -1.13 -4.05 9.25
N TYR A 217 -2.02 -3.90 10.23
CA TYR A 217 -3.44 -3.78 9.95
C TYR A 217 -3.76 -2.50 9.18
N VAL A 218 -4.75 -2.55 8.29
CA VAL A 218 -5.04 -1.47 7.35
C VAL A 218 -5.32 -0.13 8.02
N GLU A 219 -5.97 -0.11 9.17
CA GLU A 219 -6.22 1.12 9.92
C GLU A 219 -4.92 1.76 10.44
N ASN A 220 -3.96 0.95 10.92
CA ASN A 220 -2.64 1.48 11.28
C ASN A 220 -1.93 2.12 10.07
N THR A 221 -2.04 1.49 8.88
CA THR A 221 -1.47 2.04 7.65
C THR A 221 -2.16 3.34 7.24
N VAL A 222 -3.48 3.42 7.36
CA VAL A 222 -4.26 4.65 7.09
C VAL A 222 -3.87 5.77 8.04
N GLU A 223 -3.78 5.48 9.33
CA GLU A 223 -3.31 6.43 10.34
C GLU A 223 -1.88 6.93 10.03
N ALA A 224 -1.01 6.05 9.51
CA ALA A 224 0.33 6.47 9.07
C ALA A 224 0.26 7.55 7.99
N PHE A 225 -0.58 7.41 6.97
CA PHE A 225 -0.78 8.44 5.94
C PHE A 225 -1.32 9.75 6.52
N ILE A 226 -2.26 9.66 7.46
CA ILE A 226 -2.84 10.83 8.13
C ILE A 226 -1.79 11.55 8.97
N HIS A 227 -0.97 10.81 9.73
CA HIS A 227 0.14 11.39 10.50
C HIS A 227 1.15 12.09 9.59
N LEU A 228 1.55 11.51 8.45
CA LEU A 228 2.44 12.17 7.48
C LEU A 228 1.84 13.47 6.91
N MET A 229 0.53 13.53 6.75
CA MET A 229 -0.15 14.73 6.22
C MET A 229 -0.17 15.89 7.21
N PHE A 230 -0.21 15.60 8.51
CA PHE A 230 -0.39 16.62 9.56
C PHE A 230 0.84 16.85 10.43
N ALA A 231 1.91 16.08 10.26
CA ALA A 231 3.13 16.28 11.02
C ALA A 231 3.78 17.65 10.70
N GLY A 232 4.01 18.44 11.75
CA GLY A 232 4.64 19.76 11.61
C GLY A 232 6.14 19.70 11.34
N ASP A 233 6.78 18.62 11.80
CA ASP A 233 8.24 18.45 11.77
C ASP A 233 8.69 17.35 10.80
N ILE A 234 7.89 17.07 9.77
CA ILE A 234 8.23 16.07 8.76
C ILE A 234 9.35 16.58 7.84
N ASN A 235 10.37 15.77 7.63
CA ASN A 235 11.42 16.09 6.67
C ASN A 235 10.98 15.70 5.26
N TYR A 236 10.73 16.69 4.41
CA TYR A 236 10.48 16.45 3.01
C TYR A 236 11.72 15.86 2.32
N GLY A 237 11.49 15.04 1.31
CA GLY A 237 12.52 14.28 0.60
C GLY A 237 12.85 12.94 1.25
N GLU A 238 12.39 12.69 2.47
CA GLU A 238 12.69 11.47 3.21
C GLU A 238 11.58 10.40 3.11
N ALA A 239 11.94 9.17 3.46
CA ALA A 239 11.03 8.05 3.57
C ALA A 239 10.81 7.67 5.04
N TYR A 240 9.64 7.07 5.30
CA TYR A 240 9.21 6.61 6.62
C TYR A 240 8.59 5.23 6.53
N ASN A 241 9.14 4.28 7.27
CA ASN A 241 8.64 2.90 7.37
C ASN A 241 7.38 2.84 8.23
N ALA A 242 6.32 2.27 7.69
CA ALA A 242 5.05 2.06 8.38
C ALA A 242 4.75 0.56 8.50
N GLY A 243 5.32 -0.07 9.52
CA GLY A 243 5.10 -1.47 9.85
C GLY A 243 4.71 -1.66 11.31
N SER A 244 4.41 -2.90 11.70
CA SER A 244 4.01 -3.21 13.07
C SER A 244 5.20 -3.45 14.01
N GLY A 245 6.38 -3.72 13.47
CA GLY A 245 7.55 -4.16 14.24
C GLY A 245 7.39 -5.57 14.82
N SER A 246 6.28 -6.24 14.53
CA SER A 246 5.96 -7.59 14.99
C SER A 246 6.12 -8.60 13.87
N THR A 247 6.45 -9.83 14.21
CA THR A 247 6.77 -10.86 13.22
C THR A 247 5.96 -12.12 13.40
N ILE A 248 5.59 -12.72 12.27
CA ILE A 248 4.93 -14.02 12.26
C ILE A 248 5.30 -14.78 10.98
N THR A 249 5.44 -16.12 11.07
CA THR A 249 5.59 -16.95 9.88
C THR A 249 4.26 -17.10 9.14
N ILE A 250 4.31 -17.41 7.85
CA ILE A 250 3.09 -17.75 7.10
C ILE A 250 2.42 -18.97 7.73
N GLY A 251 3.19 -19.96 8.20
CA GLY A 251 2.65 -21.13 8.87
C GLY A 251 1.88 -20.82 10.15
N ASP A 252 2.41 -19.93 10.99
CA ASP A 252 1.72 -19.51 12.22
C ASP A 252 0.53 -18.60 11.93
N THR A 253 0.61 -17.82 10.84
CA THR A 253 -0.55 -17.06 10.32
C THR A 253 -1.72 -18.00 9.99
N VAL A 254 -1.46 -19.12 9.32
CA VAL A 254 -2.51 -20.12 9.05
C VAL A 254 -3.12 -20.63 10.35
N LYS A 255 -2.30 -21.04 11.32
CA LYS A 255 -2.79 -21.55 12.63
C LYS A 255 -3.66 -20.53 13.37
N LEU A 256 -3.26 -19.26 13.33
CA LEU A 256 -4.02 -18.18 13.97
C LEU A 256 -5.39 -17.99 13.28
N ILE A 257 -5.42 -17.99 11.94
CA ILE A 257 -6.67 -17.86 11.18
C ILE A 257 -7.58 -19.09 11.41
N GLU A 258 -7.03 -20.31 11.37
CA GLU A 258 -7.77 -21.55 11.68
C GLU A 258 -8.43 -21.49 13.06
N LYS A 259 -7.70 -20.98 14.06
CA LYS A 259 -8.22 -20.81 15.42
C LYS A 259 -9.38 -19.82 15.49
N ASN A 260 -9.28 -18.69 14.76
CA ASN A 260 -10.33 -17.66 14.75
C ASN A 260 -11.58 -18.09 13.97
N VAL A 261 -11.38 -18.76 12.82
CA VAL A 261 -12.48 -19.26 11.97
C VAL A 261 -13.13 -20.53 12.57
N GLY A 262 -12.40 -21.27 13.43
CA GLY A 262 -12.87 -22.54 14.00
C GLY A 262 -12.85 -23.71 13.00
N ILE A 263 -12.21 -23.55 11.84
CA ILE A 263 -12.12 -24.57 10.78
C ILE A 263 -10.66 -24.89 10.53
N LYS A 264 -10.33 -26.19 10.44
CA LYS A 264 -8.99 -26.66 10.13
C LYS A 264 -9.02 -27.52 8.88
N LYS A 265 -8.07 -27.29 7.95
CA LYS A 265 -7.92 -28.08 6.72
C LYS A 265 -6.48 -28.52 6.52
N GLN A 266 -6.29 -29.64 5.83
CA GLN A 266 -4.95 -30.10 5.48
C GLN A 266 -4.29 -29.10 4.52
N ILE A 267 -3.01 -28.76 4.79
CA ILE A 267 -2.22 -27.89 3.91
C ILE A 267 -1.50 -28.75 2.89
N ILE A 268 -1.59 -28.38 1.62
CA ILE A 268 -0.77 -28.95 0.54
C ILE A 268 0.01 -27.84 -0.17
N SER A 269 1.26 -28.14 -0.54
CA SER A 269 2.09 -27.20 -1.29
C SER A 269 1.57 -27.03 -2.71
N ASP A 270 1.48 -25.78 -3.17
CA ASP A 270 1.17 -25.43 -4.56
C ASP A 270 2.35 -24.63 -5.15
N GLU A 271 3.17 -25.32 -5.94
CA GLU A 271 4.37 -24.72 -6.56
C GLU A 271 4.05 -23.48 -7.41
N ARG A 272 2.83 -23.37 -7.97
CA ARG A 272 2.42 -22.20 -8.76
C ARG A 272 2.27 -20.94 -7.92
N LYS A 273 2.21 -21.08 -6.59
CA LYS A 273 2.16 -19.99 -5.61
C LYS A 273 3.53 -19.67 -5.02
N SER A 274 4.54 -20.47 -5.33
CA SER A 274 5.91 -20.20 -4.93
C SER A 274 6.55 -19.18 -5.87
N ARG A 275 7.28 -18.24 -5.32
CA ARG A 275 8.08 -17.29 -6.10
C ARG A 275 9.35 -17.98 -6.59
N PRO A 276 9.98 -17.51 -7.69
CA PRO A 276 11.32 -17.95 -8.01
C PRO A 276 12.26 -17.78 -6.80
N SER A 277 13.12 -18.75 -6.49
CA SER A 277 13.90 -18.77 -5.24
C SER A 277 14.72 -17.50 -4.99
N LYS A 278 15.28 -16.90 -6.05
CA LYS A 278 16.04 -15.63 -5.96
C LYS A 278 15.15 -14.38 -5.84
N SER A 279 13.84 -14.52 -6.06
CA SER A 279 12.85 -13.46 -5.94
C SER A 279 12.05 -13.55 -4.63
N GLU A 280 12.24 -14.63 -3.85
CA GLU A 280 11.61 -14.76 -2.53
C GLU A 280 12.30 -13.85 -1.53
N VAL A 281 11.48 -13.12 -0.78
CA VAL A 281 11.92 -12.28 0.35
C VAL A 281 11.61 -13.07 1.62
N PHE A 282 12.63 -13.55 2.32
CA PHE A 282 12.44 -14.45 3.46
C PHE A 282 12.02 -13.72 4.73
N GLU A 283 12.49 -12.51 4.95
CA GLU A 283 12.24 -11.77 6.18
C GLU A 283 12.01 -10.29 5.92
N LEU A 284 10.92 -9.74 6.46
CA LEU A 284 10.61 -8.33 6.46
C LEU A 284 10.09 -7.94 7.84
N ILE A 285 10.83 -7.09 8.55
CA ILE A 285 10.50 -6.58 9.89
C ILE A 285 10.81 -5.08 9.90
N ALA A 286 9.83 -4.25 10.17
CA ALA A 286 10.01 -2.80 10.19
C ALA A 286 10.71 -2.31 11.45
N ASP A 287 11.66 -1.40 11.28
CA ASP A 287 11.93 -0.38 12.26
C ASP A 287 11.11 0.87 11.89
N TYR A 288 10.18 1.25 12.74
CA TYR A 288 9.35 2.45 12.57
C TYR A 288 9.76 3.59 13.51
N SER A 289 10.89 3.48 14.19
CA SER A 289 11.36 4.45 15.20
C SER A 289 11.45 5.86 14.63
N LYS A 290 12.03 6.01 13.45
CA LYS A 290 12.12 7.30 12.75
C LYS A 290 10.74 7.92 12.52
N PHE A 291 9.76 7.12 12.14
CA PHE A 291 8.40 7.60 11.92
C PHE A 291 7.73 8.01 13.22
N ASN A 292 7.89 7.21 14.28
CA ASN A 292 7.39 7.54 15.61
C ASN A 292 8.00 8.84 16.14
N GLU A 293 9.32 9.01 16.04
CA GLU A 293 10.03 10.24 16.47
C GLU A 293 9.54 11.49 15.72
N ALA A 294 9.30 11.38 14.41
CA ALA A 294 8.88 12.51 13.59
C ALA A 294 7.39 12.88 13.77
N THR A 295 6.53 11.93 14.09
CA THR A 295 5.07 12.14 14.02
C THR A 295 4.28 11.66 15.23
N GLY A 296 4.90 10.91 16.13
CA GLY A 296 4.21 10.21 17.23
C GLY A 296 3.35 9.01 16.75
N TRP A 297 3.46 8.61 15.46
CA TRP A 297 2.73 7.46 14.97
C TRP A 297 3.27 6.14 15.54
N GLU A 298 2.36 5.26 15.91
CA GLU A 298 2.65 3.89 16.31
C GLU A 298 1.50 2.96 15.87
N PRO A 299 1.76 1.68 15.59
CA PRO A 299 0.71 0.71 15.25
C PRO A 299 -0.11 0.37 16.50
N LYS A 300 -1.41 0.69 16.50
CA LYS A 300 -2.31 0.49 17.67
C LYS A 300 -3.02 -0.85 17.64
N ILE A 301 -3.28 -1.40 16.45
CA ILE A 301 -4.01 -2.66 16.26
C ILE A 301 -2.99 -3.76 16.00
N THR A 302 -2.95 -4.76 16.87
CA THR A 302 -2.05 -5.91 16.73
C THR A 302 -2.50 -6.82 15.59
N PHE A 303 -1.62 -7.74 15.18
CA PHE A 303 -1.95 -8.72 14.15
C PHE A 303 -3.15 -9.59 14.55
N GLU A 304 -3.16 -10.07 15.79
CA GLU A 304 -4.24 -10.91 16.35
C GLU A 304 -5.58 -10.16 16.34
N GLN A 305 -5.59 -8.90 16.77
CA GLN A 305 -6.79 -8.06 16.75
C GLN A 305 -7.28 -7.83 15.32
N GLY A 306 -6.36 -7.54 14.38
CA GLY A 306 -6.71 -7.33 12.98
C GLY A 306 -7.24 -8.58 12.26
N ILE A 307 -6.87 -9.80 12.72
CA ILE A 307 -7.45 -11.05 12.20
C ILE A 307 -8.86 -11.29 12.78
N GLN A 308 -9.18 -10.77 13.95
CA GLN A 308 -10.51 -10.88 14.56
C GLN A 308 -11.53 -9.92 13.94
N ASN A 309 -11.08 -8.77 13.44
CA ASN A 309 -11.89 -7.78 12.73
C ASN A 309 -12.24 -8.23 11.31
#